data_cb5ae3eb731efb4a9e9cfc3886be63cd
#
_entry.id   cb5ae3eb731efb4a9e9cfc3886be63cd
#
_cell.length_a   1.000
_cell.length_b   1.000
_cell.length_c   1.000
_cell.angle_alpha   90.00
_cell.angle_beta   90.00
_cell.angle_gamma   90.00
#
_symmetry.space_group_name_H-M   'P 1'
#
loop_
_entity.id
_entity.type
_entity.pdbx_description
1 polymer ?
#
loop_
_entity_poly.entity_id
_entity_poly.type
_entity_poly.pdbx_seq_one_letter_code
_entity_poly.pdbx_strand_id
1 'polypeptide(L)'
;MLVSAAEMLKKAKAGHYAVGQFNINNMEWTKAALLTAEECKSPIILGVSEGAGKYMCGFKTVADMVKAMMEELNITVPVALHLDHGTYDGCYKCIKAGFSSIMFDGSHYPIEENVEKTKELAGVCKGLRLSLEAEVGSIGGEEDGVVGMGECADPKECKMIADLGVDMLAAGIGNIHGKYPENWGGLRFDVLDDIQKLTGEMPLVLHGGTGIPADMIKKAIDLGVSKINVNTECQLSFAEATRKYIEAGKDNEGKGYDPRKLLKPGFDAICDTIKEKMELFGSVGKAFE
;
A
#
# COMPACT_ATOMS: atom_id res chain seq x y z
N MET A 1 15.54 -5.43 9.35
CA MET A 1 16.05 -5.26 7.95
C MET A 1 14.84 -5.27 7.02
N LEU A 2 14.80 -4.37 6.00
CA LEU A 2 13.73 -4.39 5.00
C LEU A 2 13.75 -5.71 4.22
N VAL A 3 12.55 -6.22 3.89
CA VAL A 3 12.37 -7.45 3.12
C VAL A 3 11.56 -7.18 1.84
N SER A 4 11.73 -8.05 0.84
CA SER A 4 10.84 -8.07 -0.33
C SER A 4 9.41 -8.43 0.10
N ALA A 5 8.40 -7.87 -0.56
CA ALA A 5 7.01 -8.20 -0.29
C ALA A 5 6.59 -9.58 -0.85
N ALA A 6 7.37 -10.15 -1.77
CA ALA A 6 7.00 -11.38 -2.50
C ALA A 6 6.58 -12.54 -1.58
N GLU A 7 7.43 -12.89 -0.60
CA GLU A 7 7.16 -14.06 0.26
C GLU A 7 6.00 -13.82 1.24
N MET A 8 5.88 -12.58 1.80
CA MET A 8 4.76 -12.28 2.70
C MET A 8 3.42 -12.32 1.97
N LEU A 9 3.38 -11.93 0.68
CA LEU A 9 2.15 -11.95 -0.11
C LEU A 9 1.77 -13.35 -0.61
N LYS A 10 2.75 -14.21 -0.91
CA LYS A 10 2.47 -15.64 -1.18
C LYS A 10 1.86 -16.33 0.04
N LYS A 11 2.42 -16.07 1.24
CA LYS A 11 1.86 -16.57 2.50
C LYS A 11 0.47 -16.01 2.76
N ALA A 12 0.25 -14.71 2.49
CA ALA A 12 -1.04 -14.08 2.65
C ALA A 12 -2.10 -14.74 1.75
N LYS A 13 -1.78 -14.96 0.47
CA LYS A 13 -2.67 -15.65 -0.46
C LYS A 13 -2.99 -17.07 0.00
N ALA A 14 -1.97 -17.85 0.33
CA ALA A 14 -2.15 -19.23 0.79
C ALA A 14 -2.93 -19.30 2.12
N GLY A 15 -2.79 -18.30 2.98
CA GLY A 15 -3.43 -18.21 4.29
C GLY A 15 -4.79 -17.49 4.28
N HIS A 16 -5.30 -17.05 3.12
CA HIS A 16 -6.55 -16.30 2.99
C HIS A 16 -6.61 -15.07 3.90
N TYR A 17 -5.54 -14.27 3.89
CA TYR A 17 -5.49 -12.95 4.53
C TYR A 17 -4.81 -11.94 3.59
N ALA A 18 -4.85 -10.66 3.90
CA ALA A 18 -4.12 -9.66 3.14
C ALA A 18 -3.16 -8.87 4.04
N VAL A 19 -2.00 -8.52 3.50
CA VAL A 19 -1.06 -7.59 4.14
C VAL A 19 -1.48 -6.15 3.81
N GLY A 20 -1.60 -5.31 4.84
CA GLY A 20 -1.89 -3.90 4.65
C GLY A 20 -0.68 -3.14 4.11
N GLN A 21 -0.88 -2.36 3.04
CA GLN A 21 0.02 -1.28 2.68
C GLN A 21 -0.53 0.02 3.25
N PHE A 22 0.27 0.69 4.06
CA PHE A 22 -0.06 2.01 4.60
C PHE A 22 0.93 3.03 4.06
N ASN A 23 0.40 4.09 3.43
CA ASN A 23 1.24 5.15 2.88
C ASN A 23 1.84 5.98 4.00
N ILE A 24 3.12 6.30 3.89
CA ILE A 24 3.86 7.13 4.84
C ILE A 24 4.21 8.48 4.21
N ASN A 25 4.05 9.56 4.98
CA ASN A 25 4.29 10.92 4.53
C ASN A 25 5.30 11.69 5.41
N ASN A 26 5.62 11.18 6.59
CA ASN A 26 6.55 11.78 7.55
C ASN A 26 6.92 10.78 8.65
N MET A 27 7.64 11.25 9.69
CA MET A 27 8.06 10.40 10.82
C MET A 27 6.89 9.89 11.65
N GLU A 28 5.84 10.69 11.87
CA GLU A 28 4.68 10.31 12.68
C GLU A 28 3.95 9.12 12.03
N TRP A 29 3.70 9.18 10.71
CA TRP A 29 3.11 8.05 9.96
C TRP A 29 3.97 6.81 9.99
N THR A 30 5.27 6.97 9.73
CA THR A 30 6.22 5.86 9.72
C THR A 30 6.28 5.19 11.09
N LYS A 31 6.36 5.99 12.17
CA LYS A 31 6.39 5.48 13.54
C LYS A 31 5.10 4.77 13.91
N ALA A 32 3.94 5.34 13.58
CA ALA A 32 2.64 4.74 13.85
C ALA A 32 2.52 3.37 13.16
N ALA A 33 2.86 3.30 11.87
CA ALA A 33 2.80 2.07 11.09
C ALA A 33 3.72 0.97 11.65
N LEU A 34 4.98 1.32 11.95
CA LEU A 34 5.95 0.36 12.48
C LEU A 34 5.57 -0.16 13.88
N LEU A 35 5.19 0.72 14.80
CA LEU A 35 4.82 0.32 16.17
C LEU A 35 3.55 -0.52 16.19
N THR A 36 2.54 -0.16 15.38
CA THR A 36 1.29 -0.92 15.30
C THR A 36 1.53 -2.30 14.69
N ALA A 37 2.36 -2.39 13.64
CA ALA A 37 2.72 -3.67 13.04
C ALA A 37 3.45 -4.58 14.05
N GLU A 38 4.39 -4.02 14.83
CA GLU A 38 5.11 -4.75 15.87
C GLU A 38 4.18 -5.21 16.99
N GLU A 39 3.27 -4.34 17.47
CA GLU A 39 2.25 -4.69 18.48
C GLU A 39 1.34 -5.82 17.99
N CYS A 40 0.84 -5.71 16.77
CA CYS A 40 -0.08 -6.68 16.16
C CYS A 40 0.63 -7.96 15.69
N LYS A 41 1.96 -8.02 15.72
CA LYS A 41 2.74 -9.10 15.09
C LYS A 41 2.27 -9.38 13.65
N SER A 42 2.07 -8.31 12.89
CA SER A 42 1.61 -8.33 11.51
C SER A 42 2.73 -7.95 10.55
N PRO A 43 2.91 -8.64 9.42
CA PRO A 43 3.73 -8.11 8.33
C PRO A 43 3.11 -6.80 7.82
N ILE A 44 3.93 -5.89 7.32
CA ILE A 44 3.47 -4.59 6.84
C ILE A 44 4.24 -4.12 5.59
N ILE A 45 3.55 -3.38 4.73
CA ILE A 45 4.13 -2.68 3.59
C ILE A 45 3.97 -1.17 3.82
N LEU A 46 5.09 -0.45 3.79
CA LEU A 46 5.12 1.01 3.85
C LEU A 46 5.13 1.56 2.43
N GLY A 47 4.01 2.14 1.99
CA GLY A 47 3.86 2.73 0.66
C GLY A 47 4.42 4.16 0.61
N VAL A 48 5.12 4.49 -0.46
CA VAL A 48 5.65 5.83 -0.72
C VAL A 48 5.41 6.19 -2.17
N SER A 49 4.54 7.16 -2.42
CA SER A 49 4.36 7.72 -3.76
C SER A 49 5.50 8.65 -4.15
N GLU A 50 5.62 9.01 -5.42
CA GLU A 50 6.64 9.97 -5.86
C GLU A 50 6.45 11.34 -5.20
N GLY A 51 5.18 11.78 -5.01
CA GLY A 51 4.85 13.00 -4.30
C GLY A 51 5.26 12.97 -2.84
N ALA A 52 4.98 11.88 -2.13
CA ALA A 52 5.41 11.68 -0.75
C ALA A 52 6.94 11.62 -0.63
N GLY A 53 7.60 10.94 -1.56
CA GLY A 53 9.07 10.91 -1.64
C GLY A 53 9.67 12.30 -1.82
N LYS A 54 9.10 13.12 -2.69
CA LYS A 54 9.50 14.52 -2.89
C LYS A 54 9.27 15.36 -1.64
N TYR A 55 8.11 15.20 -1.00
CA TYR A 55 7.77 15.91 0.24
C TYR A 55 8.77 15.59 1.37
N MET A 56 9.18 14.34 1.50
CA MET A 56 10.16 13.86 2.49
C MET A 56 11.64 14.07 2.05
N CYS A 57 11.91 14.97 1.14
CA CYS A 57 13.26 15.33 0.65
C CYS A 57 13.97 14.25 -0.19
N GLY A 58 13.24 13.27 -0.72
CA GLY A 58 13.76 12.26 -1.66
C GLY A 58 13.73 10.83 -1.12
N PHE A 59 13.73 9.88 -2.04
CA PHE A 59 13.62 8.45 -1.73
C PHE A 59 14.75 7.92 -0.85
N LYS A 60 15.97 8.45 -1.01
CA LYS A 60 17.11 8.06 -0.16
C LYS A 60 16.88 8.46 1.29
N THR A 61 16.35 9.67 1.54
CA THR A 61 15.98 10.15 2.87
C THR A 61 14.94 9.24 3.50
N VAL A 62 13.91 8.86 2.72
CA VAL A 62 12.85 7.95 3.17
C VAL A 62 13.43 6.58 3.55
N ALA A 63 14.25 5.99 2.68
CA ALA A 63 14.82 4.67 2.91
C ALA A 63 15.73 4.65 4.15
N ASP A 64 16.54 5.68 4.36
CA ASP A 64 17.42 5.76 5.53
C ASP A 64 16.62 6.03 6.81
N MET A 65 15.61 6.90 6.76
CA MET A 65 14.71 7.16 7.89
C MET A 65 14.00 5.87 8.33
N VAL A 66 13.40 5.13 7.41
CA VAL A 66 12.70 3.88 7.74
C VAL A 66 13.66 2.85 8.36
N LYS A 67 14.86 2.66 7.78
CA LYS A 67 15.85 1.71 8.30
C LYS A 67 16.30 2.08 9.71
N ALA A 68 16.62 3.37 9.95
CA ALA A 68 17.01 3.87 11.26
C ALA A 68 15.88 3.69 12.28
N MET A 69 14.64 4.02 11.92
CA MET A 69 13.48 3.85 12.80
C MET A 69 13.21 2.38 13.12
N MET A 70 13.37 1.47 12.18
CA MET A 70 13.24 0.03 12.44
C MET A 70 14.27 -0.47 13.46
N GLU A 71 15.50 0.02 13.39
CA GLU A 71 16.58 -0.32 14.33
C GLU A 71 16.29 0.24 15.73
N GLU A 72 16.06 1.54 15.83
CA GLU A 72 15.82 2.24 17.11
C GLU A 72 14.54 1.76 17.84
N LEU A 73 13.51 1.39 17.09
CA LEU A 73 12.24 0.87 17.63
C LEU A 73 12.25 -0.65 17.85
N ASN A 74 13.34 -1.33 17.54
CA ASN A 74 13.50 -2.79 17.64
C ASN A 74 12.36 -3.54 16.90
N ILE A 75 12.06 -3.13 15.66
CA ILE A 75 11.03 -3.75 14.84
C ILE A 75 11.49 -5.12 14.36
N THR A 76 10.72 -6.16 14.72
CA THR A 76 11.03 -7.57 14.42
C THR A 76 10.16 -8.17 13.31
N VAL A 77 8.99 -7.58 13.08
CA VAL A 77 8.07 -8.05 12.03
C VAL A 77 8.62 -7.76 10.62
N PRO A 78 8.22 -8.54 9.60
CA PRO A 78 8.59 -8.27 8.21
C PRO A 78 8.03 -6.91 7.73
N VAL A 79 8.92 -6.04 7.24
CA VAL A 79 8.57 -4.71 6.70
C VAL A 79 9.11 -4.60 5.28
N ALA A 80 8.24 -4.33 4.31
CA ALA A 80 8.64 -3.93 2.97
C ALA A 80 8.48 -2.42 2.79
N LEU A 81 9.50 -1.76 2.21
CA LEU A 81 9.42 -0.37 1.78
C LEU A 81 9.14 -0.37 0.28
N HIS A 82 8.00 0.18 -0.10
CA HIS A 82 7.39 0.01 -1.41
C HIS A 82 7.17 1.36 -2.12
N LEU A 83 7.60 1.46 -3.38
CA LEU A 83 7.18 2.56 -4.26
C LEU A 83 5.75 2.30 -4.70
N ASP A 84 4.86 3.26 -4.47
CA ASP A 84 3.45 3.22 -4.81
C ASP A 84 3.17 4.09 -6.05
N HIS A 85 2.51 3.56 -7.07
CA HIS A 85 2.26 4.21 -8.37
C HIS A 85 3.50 4.86 -9.01
N GLY A 86 4.58 4.08 -9.15
CA GLY A 86 5.83 4.58 -9.70
C GLY A 86 5.81 4.75 -11.21
N THR A 87 6.36 5.87 -11.69
CA THR A 87 6.77 6.00 -13.09
C THR A 87 7.94 5.06 -13.40
N TYR A 88 8.19 4.79 -14.68
CA TYR A 88 9.31 3.95 -15.09
C TYR A 88 10.65 4.45 -14.52
N ASP A 89 10.90 5.77 -14.62
CA ASP A 89 12.10 6.40 -14.03
C ASP A 89 12.09 6.39 -12.51
N GLY A 90 10.91 6.55 -11.88
CA GLY A 90 10.72 6.49 -10.44
C GLY A 90 11.13 5.13 -9.87
N CYS A 91 10.81 4.04 -10.56
CA CYS A 91 11.23 2.69 -10.19
C CYS A 91 12.74 2.59 -10.02
N TYR A 92 13.52 3.04 -10.99
CA TYR A 92 14.99 3.01 -10.91
C TYR A 92 15.56 3.91 -9.81
N LYS A 93 14.93 5.07 -9.56
CA LYS A 93 15.32 5.96 -8.45
C LYS A 93 15.13 5.29 -7.10
N CYS A 94 13.98 4.62 -6.90
CA CYS A 94 13.69 3.88 -5.67
C CYS A 94 14.58 2.66 -5.48
N ILE A 95 14.85 1.89 -6.53
CA ILE A 95 15.83 0.79 -6.52
C ILE A 95 17.19 1.30 -6.03
N LYS A 96 17.68 2.39 -6.62
CA LYS A 96 18.96 3.01 -6.22
C LYS A 96 18.93 3.52 -4.78
N ALA A 97 17.79 3.99 -4.28
CA ALA A 97 17.63 4.49 -2.92
C ALA A 97 17.59 3.39 -1.87
N GLY A 98 17.37 2.12 -2.26
CA GLY A 98 17.36 0.96 -1.38
C GLY A 98 15.97 0.58 -0.87
N PHE A 99 14.93 0.82 -1.66
CA PHE A 99 13.60 0.25 -1.49
C PHE A 99 13.66 -1.27 -1.69
N SER A 100 12.79 -2.00 -1.03
CA SER A 100 12.72 -3.47 -1.10
C SER A 100 11.59 -4.00 -1.97
N SER A 101 10.70 -3.11 -2.43
CA SER A 101 9.53 -3.42 -3.23
C SER A 101 9.21 -2.23 -4.13
N ILE A 102 8.80 -2.48 -5.36
CA ILE A 102 8.56 -1.46 -6.37
C ILE A 102 7.24 -1.73 -7.06
N MET A 103 6.41 -0.71 -7.26
CA MET A 103 5.29 -0.74 -8.20
C MET A 103 5.63 0.08 -9.43
N PHE A 104 5.49 -0.54 -10.60
CA PHE A 104 5.44 0.15 -11.87
C PHE A 104 3.98 0.31 -12.31
N ASP A 105 3.51 1.55 -12.34
CA ASP A 105 2.20 1.86 -12.88
C ASP A 105 2.27 2.04 -14.40
N GLY A 106 2.06 0.93 -15.09
CA GLY A 106 2.01 0.87 -16.56
C GLY A 106 0.62 1.06 -17.14
N SER A 107 -0.40 1.32 -16.32
CA SER A 107 -1.81 1.42 -16.75
C SER A 107 -2.08 2.56 -17.74
N HIS A 108 -1.20 3.58 -17.75
CA HIS A 108 -1.30 4.72 -18.67
C HIS A 108 -0.75 4.44 -20.07
N TYR A 109 -0.06 3.32 -20.28
CA TYR A 109 0.49 2.92 -21.57
C TYR A 109 -0.41 1.92 -22.28
N PRO A 110 -0.34 1.82 -23.62
CA PRO A 110 -0.87 0.66 -24.34
C PRO A 110 -0.29 -0.63 -23.75
N ILE A 111 -1.05 -1.71 -23.80
CA ILE A 111 -0.65 -2.98 -23.15
C ILE A 111 0.71 -3.51 -23.64
N GLU A 112 1.05 -3.32 -24.91
CA GLU A 112 2.33 -3.76 -25.47
C GLU A 112 3.51 -3.02 -24.84
N GLU A 113 3.36 -1.72 -24.59
CA GLU A 113 4.39 -0.90 -23.92
C GLU A 113 4.47 -1.21 -22.43
N ASN A 114 3.32 -1.43 -21.77
CA ASN A 114 3.28 -1.89 -20.38
C ASN A 114 4.03 -3.22 -20.24
N VAL A 115 3.76 -4.20 -21.12
CA VAL A 115 4.44 -5.51 -21.13
C VAL A 115 5.96 -5.36 -21.32
N GLU A 116 6.41 -4.52 -22.25
CA GLU A 116 7.85 -4.31 -22.51
C GLU A 116 8.56 -3.75 -21.27
N LYS A 117 8.04 -2.66 -20.71
CA LYS A 117 8.60 -1.99 -19.53
C LYS A 117 8.55 -2.88 -18.28
N THR A 118 7.42 -3.56 -18.04
CA THR A 118 7.26 -4.48 -16.92
C THR A 118 8.23 -5.65 -17.02
N LYS A 119 8.44 -6.21 -18.20
CA LYS A 119 9.38 -7.31 -18.42
C LYS A 119 10.82 -6.92 -18.07
N GLU A 120 11.24 -5.72 -18.46
CA GLU A 120 12.56 -5.22 -18.12
C GLU A 120 12.73 -5.06 -16.61
N LEU A 121 11.76 -4.37 -15.95
CA LEU A 121 11.76 -4.17 -14.50
C LEU A 121 11.70 -5.48 -13.72
N ALA A 122 10.93 -6.48 -14.20
CA ALA A 122 10.88 -7.80 -13.58
C ALA A 122 12.26 -8.48 -13.57
N GLY A 123 13.01 -8.36 -14.69
CA GLY A 123 14.38 -8.86 -14.75
C GLY A 123 15.32 -8.17 -13.76
N VAL A 124 15.21 -6.84 -13.64
CA VAL A 124 16.03 -6.03 -12.73
C VAL A 124 15.69 -6.36 -11.26
N CYS A 125 14.39 -6.34 -10.90
CA CYS A 125 13.94 -6.62 -9.54
C CYS A 125 14.32 -8.03 -9.09
N LYS A 126 14.15 -9.03 -9.96
CA LYS A 126 14.58 -10.42 -9.70
C LYS A 126 16.08 -10.50 -9.43
N GLY A 127 16.90 -9.84 -10.24
CA GLY A 127 18.36 -9.82 -10.08
C GLY A 127 18.80 -9.19 -8.75
N LEU A 128 18.04 -8.23 -8.25
CA LEU A 128 18.30 -7.50 -7.00
C LEU A 128 17.52 -8.07 -5.79
N ARG A 129 16.71 -9.10 -5.98
CA ARG A 129 15.83 -9.70 -4.94
C ARG A 129 14.82 -8.73 -4.36
N LEU A 130 14.30 -7.84 -5.19
CA LEU A 130 13.20 -6.93 -4.88
C LEU A 130 11.90 -7.54 -5.40
N SER A 131 10.77 -7.15 -4.83
CA SER A 131 9.45 -7.48 -5.41
C SER A 131 9.00 -6.40 -6.38
N LEU A 132 8.30 -6.84 -7.42
CA LEU A 132 7.68 -5.97 -8.42
C LEU A 132 6.16 -6.16 -8.41
N GLU A 133 5.45 -5.03 -8.32
CA GLU A 133 4.03 -4.88 -8.60
C GLU A 133 3.85 -4.25 -9.98
N ALA A 134 2.86 -4.71 -10.73
CA ALA A 134 2.43 -4.08 -11.97
C ALA A 134 0.92 -3.85 -11.94
N GLU A 135 0.41 -2.96 -12.80
CA GLU A 135 -1.00 -2.61 -12.87
C GLU A 135 -1.58 -2.82 -14.26
N VAL A 136 -2.84 -3.31 -14.29
CA VAL A 136 -3.68 -3.46 -15.48
C VAL A 136 -5.06 -2.86 -15.22
N GLY A 137 -5.63 -2.21 -16.22
CA GLY A 137 -6.80 -1.36 -16.06
C GLY A 137 -6.42 -0.05 -15.39
N SER A 138 -7.38 0.68 -14.83
CA SER A 138 -7.09 1.89 -14.06
C SER A 138 -7.90 1.93 -12.78
N ILE A 139 -7.27 2.38 -11.69
CA ILE A 139 -7.96 2.65 -10.44
C ILE A 139 -8.60 4.03 -10.54
N GLY A 140 -9.88 4.15 -10.18
CA GLY A 140 -10.60 5.41 -10.24
C GLY A 140 -10.14 6.40 -9.16
N GLY A 141 -10.56 7.68 -9.29
CA GLY A 141 -10.26 8.73 -8.33
C GLY A 141 -8.91 9.42 -8.57
N GLU A 142 -8.40 10.08 -7.54
CA GLU A 142 -7.16 10.87 -7.62
C GLU A 142 -6.19 10.40 -6.54
N GLU A 143 -4.94 10.14 -6.95
CA GLU A 143 -3.81 9.94 -6.04
C GLU A 143 -2.59 10.72 -6.57
N ASP A 144 -1.98 11.54 -5.71
CA ASP A 144 -0.82 12.41 -6.03
C ASP A 144 -1.01 13.28 -7.30
N GLY A 145 -2.25 13.73 -7.58
CA GLY A 145 -2.58 14.54 -8.75
C GLY A 145 -2.78 13.74 -10.04
N VAL A 146 -2.69 12.42 -9.99
CA VAL A 146 -3.04 11.52 -11.09
C VAL A 146 -4.49 11.10 -10.95
N VAL A 147 -5.29 11.35 -11.99
CA VAL A 147 -6.71 11.00 -12.01
C VAL A 147 -6.91 9.74 -12.85
N GLY A 148 -7.40 8.68 -12.22
CA GLY A 148 -7.78 7.45 -12.87
C GLY A 148 -9.26 7.46 -13.29
N MET A 149 -9.56 6.85 -14.44
CA MET A 149 -10.94 6.74 -14.94
C MET A 149 -11.72 5.58 -14.34
N GLY A 150 -11.05 4.64 -13.65
CA GLY A 150 -11.68 3.49 -13.02
C GLY A 150 -12.07 2.39 -14.01
N GLU A 151 -11.31 2.22 -15.10
CA GLU A 151 -11.54 1.17 -16.07
C GLU A 151 -11.21 -0.21 -15.50
N CYS A 152 -12.16 -1.15 -15.63
CA CYS A 152 -11.90 -2.52 -15.21
C CYS A 152 -10.80 -3.16 -16.06
N ALA A 153 -9.93 -3.91 -15.41
CA ALA A 153 -8.87 -4.65 -16.06
C ALA A 153 -9.41 -5.75 -16.97
N ASP A 154 -8.76 -5.95 -18.13
CA ASP A 154 -9.00 -7.14 -18.95
C ASP A 154 -8.26 -8.34 -18.33
N PRO A 155 -8.94 -9.44 -17.98
CA PRO A 155 -8.31 -10.62 -17.40
C PRO A 155 -7.21 -11.24 -18.27
N LYS A 156 -7.27 -11.11 -19.60
CA LYS A 156 -6.22 -11.60 -20.50
C LYS A 156 -4.97 -10.74 -20.44
N GLU A 157 -5.12 -9.42 -20.36
CA GLU A 157 -4.00 -8.49 -20.15
C GLU A 157 -3.36 -8.72 -18.77
N CYS A 158 -4.17 -8.97 -17.74
CA CYS A 158 -3.68 -9.38 -16.43
C CYS A 158 -2.81 -10.64 -16.50
N LYS A 159 -3.25 -11.64 -17.28
CA LYS A 159 -2.47 -12.86 -17.52
C LYS A 159 -1.15 -12.58 -18.25
N MET A 160 -1.17 -11.70 -19.26
CA MET A 160 0.06 -11.32 -19.98
C MET A 160 1.09 -10.70 -19.04
N ILE A 161 0.68 -9.78 -18.17
CA ILE A 161 1.57 -9.14 -17.19
C ILE A 161 2.03 -10.14 -16.12
N ALA A 162 1.14 -10.98 -15.59
CA ALA A 162 1.48 -11.99 -14.59
C ALA A 162 2.56 -12.98 -15.09
N ASP A 163 2.51 -13.35 -16.38
CA ASP A 163 3.47 -14.27 -17.00
C ASP A 163 4.89 -13.68 -17.17
N LEU A 164 5.07 -12.38 -16.95
CA LEU A 164 6.38 -11.73 -16.99
C LEU A 164 7.23 -11.97 -15.74
N GLY A 165 6.64 -12.56 -14.70
CA GLY A 165 7.34 -12.87 -13.45
C GLY A 165 7.33 -11.71 -12.45
N VAL A 166 6.28 -10.88 -12.47
CA VAL A 166 5.97 -9.94 -11.39
C VAL A 166 5.58 -10.73 -10.12
N ASP A 167 5.71 -10.12 -8.96
CA ASP A 167 5.42 -10.77 -7.67
C ASP A 167 4.00 -10.53 -7.18
N MET A 168 3.34 -9.49 -7.69
CA MET A 168 1.96 -9.13 -7.38
C MET A 168 1.37 -8.27 -8.51
N LEU A 169 0.05 -8.29 -8.63
CA LEU A 169 -0.69 -7.64 -9.71
C LEU A 169 -1.84 -6.79 -9.15
N ALA A 170 -1.79 -5.49 -9.40
CA ALA A 170 -2.90 -4.58 -9.19
C ALA A 170 -3.83 -4.60 -10.40
N ALA A 171 -5.12 -4.66 -10.16
CA ALA A 171 -6.13 -4.68 -11.21
C ALA A 171 -7.28 -3.71 -10.89
N GLY A 172 -7.68 -2.93 -11.88
CA GLY A 172 -8.90 -2.13 -11.80
C GLY A 172 -10.12 -3.05 -11.75
N ILE A 173 -10.86 -3.02 -10.65
CA ILE A 173 -12.09 -3.80 -10.44
C ILE A 173 -13.23 -2.93 -9.89
N GLY A 174 -13.25 -1.65 -10.29
CA GLY A 174 -14.20 -0.66 -9.80
C GLY A 174 -13.82 -0.01 -8.47
N ASN A 175 -12.60 -0.24 -8.01
CA ASN A 175 -12.01 0.40 -6.85
C ASN A 175 -11.55 1.83 -7.17
N ILE A 176 -11.56 2.69 -6.14
CA ILE A 176 -11.36 4.14 -6.28
C ILE A 176 -10.40 4.62 -5.18
N HIS A 177 -9.43 5.47 -5.55
CA HIS A 177 -8.62 6.21 -4.59
C HIS A 177 -9.45 7.31 -3.91
N GLY A 178 -9.23 7.51 -2.61
CA GLY A 178 -9.94 8.52 -1.84
C GLY A 178 -11.28 8.03 -1.28
N LYS A 179 -12.25 8.94 -1.22
CA LYS A 179 -13.60 8.66 -0.71
C LYS A 179 -14.49 8.10 -1.81
N TYR A 180 -15.15 6.99 -1.52
CA TYR A 180 -16.13 6.43 -2.43
C TYR A 180 -17.40 7.28 -2.49
N PRO A 181 -17.97 7.54 -3.70
CA PRO A 181 -19.22 8.26 -3.83
C PRO A 181 -20.40 7.41 -3.33
N GLU A 182 -21.49 8.07 -2.89
CA GLU A 182 -22.69 7.37 -2.36
C GLU A 182 -23.32 6.40 -3.35
N ASN A 183 -23.20 6.67 -4.65
CA ASN A 183 -23.71 5.84 -5.75
C ASN A 183 -22.70 4.83 -6.28
N TRP A 184 -21.62 4.53 -5.55
CA TRP A 184 -20.65 3.54 -5.97
C TRP A 184 -21.27 2.14 -6.08
N GLY A 185 -21.07 1.50 -7.22
CA GLY A 185 -21.67 0.20 -7.54
C GLY A 185 -21.03 -1.02 -6.86
N GLY A 186 -19.98 -0.82 -6.06
CA GLY A 186 -19.22 -1.90 -5.43
C GLY A 186 -18.09 -2.44 -6.30
N LEU A 187 -17.32 -3.38 -5.72
CA LEU A 187 -16.25 -4.07 -6.44
C LEU A 187 -16.81 -5.05 -7.47
N ARG A 188 -16.17 -5.15 -8.62
CA ARG A 188 -16.48 -6.08 -9.70
C ARG A 188 -15.86 -7.46 -9.41
N PHE A 189 -16.53 -8.22 -8.55
CA PHE A 189 -16.08 -9.56 -8.16
C PHE A 189 -16.09 -10.57 -9.31
N ASP A 190 -16.92 -10.35 -10.32
CA ASP A 190 -16.93 -11.12 -11.56
C ASP A 190 -15.59 -10.98 -12.31
N VAL A 191 -15.09 -9.74 -12.45
CA VAL A 191 -13.79 -9.46 -13.06
C VAL A 191 -12.65 -10.02 -12.22
N LEU A 192 -12.69 -9.83 -10.88
CA LEU A 192 -11.68 -10.33 -9.96
C LEU A 192 -11.57 -11.88 -10.01
N ASP A 193 -12.69 -12.58 -10.04
CA ASP A 193 -12.74 -14.04 -10.14
C ASP A 193 -12.16 -14.55 -11.47
N ASP A 194 -12.45 -13.87 -12.58
CA ASP A 194 -11.88 -14.20 -13.88
C ASP A 194 -10.36 -13.96 -13.93
N ILE A 195 -9.89 -12.86 -13.32
CA ILE A 195 -8.46 -12.58 -13.19
C ILE A 195 -7.79 -13.67 -12.34
N GLN A 196 -8.34 -13.98 -11.19
CA GLN A 196 -7.79 -14.99 -10.28
C GLN A 196 -7.69 -16.37 -10.95
N LYS A 197 -8.71 -16.79 -11.72
CA LYS A 197 -8.69 -18.04 -12.46
C LYS A 197 -7.59 -18.10 -13.52
N LEU A 198 -7.30 -16.98 -14.19
CA LEU A 198 -6.29 -16.92 -15.23
C LEU A 198 -4.87 -16.77 -14.67
N THR A 199 -4.71 -16.05 -13.56
CA THR A 199 -3.40 -15.75 -12.96
C THR A 199 -2.95 -16.75 -11.90
N GLY A 200 -3.87 -17.62 -11.44
CA GLY A 200 -3.57 -18.73 -10.51
C GLY A 200 -3.01 -18.23 -9.16
N GLU A 201 -1.78 -18.61 -8.87
CA GLU A 201 -1.14 -18.31 -7.58
C GLU A 201 -0.60 -16.87 -7.45
N MET A 202 -0.80 -16.01 -8.46
CA MET A 202 -0.38 -14.61 -8.41
C MET A 202 -1.10 -13.87 -7.26
N PRO A 203 -0.38 -13.25 -6.30
CA PRO A 203 -0.97 -12.36 -5.31
C PRO A 203 -1.63 -11.15 -6.00
N LEU A 204 -2.91 -10.91 -5.72
CA LEU A 204 -3.64 -9.77 -6.26
C LEU A 204 -3.64 -8.61 -5.27
N VAL A 205 -3.65 -7.40 -5.79
CA VAL A 205 -3.59 -6.16 -5.01
C VAL A 205 -4.87 -5.36 -5.19
N LEU A 206 -5.43 -4.90 -4.08
CA LEU A 206 -6.58 -3.98 -4.05
C LEU A 206 -6.11 -2.60 -3.60
N HIS A 207 -6.07 -1.66 -4.53
CA HIS A 207 -5.88 -0.24 -4.25
C HIS A 207 -7.17 0.41 -3.76
N GLY A 208 -7.07 1.58 -3.10
CA GLY A 208 -8.23 2.32 -2.65
C GLY A 208 -9.04 1.62 -1.55
N GLY A 209 -8.36 0.96 -0.60
CA GLY A 209 -9.01 0.18 0.47
C GLY A 209 -9.82 1.00 1.49
N THR A 210 -9.80 2.34 1.41
CA THR A 210 -10.50 3.24 2.35
C THR A 210 -12.01 3.16 2.14
N GLY A 211 -12.76 2.81 3.19
CA GLY A 211 -14.24 2.87 3.17
C GLY A 211 -14.94 1.76 2.41
N ILE A 212 -14.24 0.75 1.92
CA ILE A 212 -14.85 -0.46 1.35
C ILE A 212 -15.51 -1.27 2.49
N PRO A 213 -16.78 -1.72 2.34
CA PRO A 213 -17.43 -2.56 3.35
C PRO A 213 -16.64 -3.82 3.70
N ALA A 214 -16.68 -4.21 4.97
CA ALA A 214 -15.89 -5.33 5.50
C ALA A 214 -16.19 -6.68 4.81
N ASP A 215 -17.43 -6.92 4.43
CA ASP A 215 -17.86 -8.11 3.69
C ASP A 215 -17.26 -8.15 2.27
N MET A 216 -17.16 -6.99 1.61
CA MET A 216 -16.51 -6.87 0.30
C MET A 216 -14.98 -7.10 0.40
N ILE A 217 -14.34 -6.57 1.44
CA ILE A 217 -12.91 -6.83 1.71
C ILE A 217 -12.66 -8.32 1.90
N LYS A 218 -13.45 -8.99 2.74
CA LYS A 218 -13.32 -10.44 2.99
C LYS A 218 -13.52 -11.23 1.70
N LYS A 219 -14.53 -10.90 0.91
CA LYS A 219 -14.77 -11.55 -0.37
C LYS A 219 -13.64 -11.33 -1.37
N ALA A 220 -13.03 -10.14 -1.40
CA ALA A 220 -11.88 -9.88 -2.25
C ALA A 220 -10.66 -10.72 -1.83
N ILE A 221 -10.41 -10.87 -0.52
CA ILE A 221 -9.36 -11.74 0.01
C ILE A 221 -9.60 -13.20 -0.37
N ASP A 222 -10.83 -13.69 -0.23
CA ASP A 222 -11.19 -15.06 -0.63
C ASP A 222 -10.97 -15.31 -2.13
N LEU A 223 -11.04 -14.26 -2.96
CA LEU A 223 -10.76 -14.27 -4.40
C LEU A 223 -9.29 -13.94 -4.75
N GLY A 224 -8.37 -14.02 -3.79
CA GLY A 224 -6.92 -13.95 -4.02
C GLY A 224 -6.28 -12.58 -3.81
N VAL A 225 -7.02 -11.56 -3.34
CA VAL A 225 -6.41 -10.32 -2.89
C VAL A 225 -5.55 -10.59 -1.65
N SER A 226 -4.27 -10.24 -1.73
CA SER A 226 -3.26 -10.52 -0.71
C SER A 226 -2.56 -9.27 -0.20
N LYS A 227 -2.80 -8.12 -0.84
CA LYS A 227 -2.31 -6.79 -0.46
C LYS A 227 -3.47 -5.80 -0.59
N ILE A 228 -3.65 -4.94 0.39
CA ILE A 228 -4.68 -3.88 0.37
C ILE A 228 -4.05 -2.55 0.76
N ASN A 229 -4.20 -1.54 -0.11
CA ASN A 229 -3.64 -0.21 0.12
C ASN A 229 -4.63 0.67 0.90
N VAL A 230 -4.15 1.29 1.97
CA VAL A 230 -4.90 2.23 2.81
C VAL A 230 -4.09 3.51 2.99
N ASN A 231 -4.60 4.63 2.50
CA ASN A 231 -3.99 5.95 2.64
C ASN A 231 -4.97 6.95 3.25
N THR A 232 -6.04 7.28 2.53
CA THR A 232 -6.99 8.36 2.87
C THR A 232 -7.59 8.19 4.27
N GLU A 233 -7.89 6.97 4.72
CA GLU A 233 -8.48 6.74 6.03
C GLU A 233 -7.54 7.14 7.17
N CYS A 234 -6.25 6.86 7.05
CA CYS A 234 -5.24 7.33 8.01
C CYS A 234 -5.11 8.85 8.02
N GLN A 235 -5.20 9.49 6.84
CA GLN A 235 -5.14 10.95 6.73
C GLN A 235 -6.37 11.60 7.39
N LEU A 236 -7.57 11.06 7.16
CA LEU A 236 -8.81 11.56 7.75
C LEU A 236 -8.83 11.41 9.27
N SER A 237 -8.43 10.25 9.79
CA SER A 237 -8.39 10.01 11.25
C SER A 237 -7.39 10.94 11.96
N PHE A 238 -6.20 11.13 11.37
CA PHE A 238 -5.22 12.09 11.87
C PHE A 238 -5.76 13.52 11.91
N ALA A 239 -6.33 13.97 10.77
CA ALA A 239 -6.85 15.33 10.65
C ALA A 239 -7.98 15.61 11.64
N GLU A 240 -8.90 14.65 11.81
CA GLU A 240 -10.02 14.78 12.74
C GLU A 240 -9.57 14.83 14.21
N ALA A 241 -8.69 13.92 14.61
CA ALA A 241 -8.19 13.89 15.98
C ALA A 241 -7.37 15.15 16.34
N THR A 242 -6.55 15.64 15.40
CA THR A 242 -5.80 16.89 15.58
C THR A 242 -6.73 18.09 15.66
N ARG A 243 -7.78 18.16 14.82
CA ARG A 243 -8.81 19.20 14.87
C ARG A 243 -9.52 19.23 16.21
N LYS A 244 -9.98 18.09 16.71
CA LYS A 244 -10.64 17.98 18.03
C LYS A 244 -9.74 18.47 19.16
N TYR A 245 -8.43 18.21 19.08
CA TYR A 245 -7.46 18.73 20.05
C TYR A 245 -7.38 20.26 20.06
N ILE A 246 -7.36 20.87 18.88
CA ILE A 246 -7.29 22.33 18.71
C ILE A 246 -8.64 22.96 19.12
N GLU A 247 -9.77 22.43 18.66
CA GLU A 247 -11.11 22.94 18.99
C GLU A 247 -11.42 22.88 20.50
N ALA A 248 -10.83 21.89 21.20
CA ALA A 248 -10.88 21.81 22.66
C ALA A 248 -9.95 22.78 23.38
N GLY A 249 -9.21 23.62 22.66
CA GLY A 249 -8.26 24.61 23.24
C GLY A 249 -7.02 24.01 23.88
N LYS A 250 -6.74 22.72 23.66
CA LYS A 250 -5.63 21.99 24.29
C LYS A 250 -4.27 22.51 23.86
N ASP A 251 -4.16 23.05 22.65
CA ASP A 251 -2.97 23.71 22.13
C ASP A 251 -2.58 24.96 22.93
N ASN A 252 -3.53 25.62 23.60
CA ASN A 252 -3.33 26.79 24.45
C ASN A 252 -3.06 26.44 25.93
N GLU A 253 -3.20 25.21 26.36
CA GLU A 253 -2.95 24.75 27.73
C GLU A 253 -1.48 24.35 27.92
N GLY A 254 -0.76 25.03 28.81
CA GLY A 254 0.65 24.75 29.11
C GLY A 254 1.51 24.83 27.83
N LYS A 255 2.13 23.70 27.40
CA LYS A 255 2.86 23.58 26.14
C LYS A 255 2.13 22.69 25.14
N GLY A 256 0.81 22.81 25.04
CA GLY A 256 -0.02 22.04 24.10
C GLY A 256 0.30 22.28 22.61
N TYR A 257 0.89 23.45 22.29
CA TYR A 257 1.39 23.82 20.96
C TYR A 257 2.70 23.12 20.55
N ASP A 258 3.40 22.47 21.49
CA ASP A 258 4.59 21.68 21.15
C ASP A 258 4.23 20.58 20.16
N PRO A 259 4.92 20.46 18.99
CA PRO A 259 4.56 19.46 17.95
C PRO A 259 4.42 18.04 18.50
N ARG A 260 5.22 17.66 19.49
CA ARG A 260 5.17 16.35 20.13
C ARG A 260 3.85 16.08 20.87
N LYS A 261 3.15 17.15 21.29
CA LYS A 261 1.83 17.09 21.94
C LYS A 261 0.70 17.35 20.96
N LEU A 262 0.87 18.35 20.08
CA LEU A 262 -0.11 18.75 19.08
C LEU A 262 -0.43 17.61 18.10
N LEU A 263 0.61 16.87 17.67
CA LEU A 263 0.45 15.76 16.72
C LEU A 263 0.11 14.40 17.38
N LYS A 264 0.22 14.30 18.71
CA LYS A 264 -0.01 13.04 19.44
C LYS A 264 -1.39 12.44 19.21
N PRO A 265 -2.51 13.21 19.29
CA PRO A 265 -3.85 12.66 19.04
C PRO A 265 -4.01 12.10 17.63
N GLY A 266 -3.46 12.79 16.63
CA GLY A 266 -3.44 12.33 15.24
C GLY A 266 -2.62 11.04 15.08
N PHE A 267 -1.45 10.98 15.70
CA PHE A 267 -0.61 9.78 15.73
C PHE A 267 -1.37 8.58 16.32
N ASP A 268 -2.03 8.76 17.47
CA ASP A 268 -2.80 7.68 18.10
C ASP A 268 -3.94 7.21 17.19
N ALA A 269 -4.66 8.14 16.56
CA ALA A 269 -5.73 7.81 15.63
C ALA A 269 -5.24 7.02 14.39
N ILE A 270 -4.02 7.28 13.88
CA ILE A 270 -3.41 6.46 12.83
C ILE A 270 -3.16 5.04 13.35
N CYS A 271 -2.59 4.89 14.56
CA CYS A 271 -2.35 3.57 15.15
C CYS A 271 -3.64 2.76 15.25
N ASP A 272 -4.72 3.37 15.74
CA ASP A 272 -6.03 2.71 15.85
C ASP A 272 -6.57 2.29 14.48
N THR A 273 -6.48 3.18 13.48
CA THR A 273 -6.92 2.89 12.10
C THR A 273 -6.12 1.72 11.51
N ILE A 274 -4.79 1.73 11.63
CA ILE A 274 -3.93 0.66 11.11
C ILE A 274 -4.26 -0.67 11.78
N LYS A 275 -4.44 -0.67 13.10
CA LYS A 275 -4.80 -1.87 13.86
C LYS A 275 -6.13 -2.46 13.41
N GLU A 276 -7.17 -1.62 13.27
CA GLU A 276 -8.47 -2.03 12.74
C GLU A 276 -8.35 -2.69 11.35
N LYS A 277 -7.54 -2.10 10.46
CA LYS A 277 -7.33 -2.67 9.12
C LYS A 277 -6.56 -3.99 9.17
N MET A 278 -5.53 -4.12 10.02
CA MET A 278 -4.82 -5.39 10.19
C MET A 278 -5.73 -6.50 10.71
N GLU A 279 -6.65 -6.18 11.64
CA GLU A 279 -7.68 -7.10 12.13
C GLU A 279 -8.67 -7.48 11.01
N LEU A 280 -9.17 -6.50 10.26
CA LEU A 280 -10.10 -6.73 9.14
C LEU A 280 -9.47 -7.59 8.04
N PHE A 281 -8.19 -7.36 7.72
CA PHE A 281 -7.45 -8.09 6.68
C PHE A 281 -6.96 -9.47 7.14
N GLY A 282 -7.06 -9.77 8.44
CA GLY A 282 -6.66 -11.05 9.02
C GLY A 282 -5.14 -11.23 9.17
N SER A 283 -4.35 -10.14 9.13
CA SER A 283 -2.89 -10.21 9.19
C SER A 283 -2.30 -10.19 10.60
N VAL A 284 -3.10 -9.95 11.64
CA VAL A 284 -2.66 -9.98 13.03
C VAL A 284 -2.11 -11.36 13.39
N GLY A 285 -0.91 -11.40 13.98
CA GLY A 285 -0.21 -12.64 14.36
C GLY A 285 0.53 -13.34 13.21
N LYS A 286 0.45 -12.84 11.98
CA LYS A 286 0.99 -13.50 10.77
C LYS A 286 2.46 -13.19 10.45
N ALA A 287 3.14 -12.40 11.27
CA ALA A 287 4.51 -11.97 10.99
C ALA A 287 5.53 -13.12 10.93
N PHE A 288 5.29 -14.21 11.63
CA PHE A 288 6.28 -15.30 11.79
C PHE A 288 5.75 -16.69 11.37
N GLU A 289 4.63 -16.72 10.68
CA GLU A 289 4.06 -17.95 10.09
C GLU A 289 4.71 -18.34 8.76
#